data_980d10a99e422295aa2370a4d7994d7b
#
_entry.id   980d10a99e422295aa2370a4d7994d7b
#
_cell.length_a   1.000
_cell.length_b   1.000
_cell.length_c   1.000
_cell.angle_alpha   90.00
_cell.angle_beta   90.00
_cell.angle_gamma   90.00
#
_symmetry.space_group_name_H-M   'P 1'
#
loop_
_entity.id
_entity.type
_entity.pdbx_description
1 polymer ?
#
loop_
_entity_poly.entity_id
_entity_poly.type
_entity_poly.pdbx_seq_one_letter_code
_entity_poly.pdbx_strand_id
1 'polypeptide(L)'
;MGSYLSIITLNVNGLNAPTKRQRLAEWIQKQDPYICCLQETHHKTRDTYRLKVKGWKKIFYANRDQKKEGVAILISDKIDVEIKAMKRNKHYIMIKGSIQEEDITIINIYAPDIGAPQYVRQMLTSMKGEINNNTIIVGDFNTPLTPMDRSPKQKINK
;
A
#
# COMPACT_ATOMS: atom_id res chain seq x y z
N MET A 1 -25.04 6.31 3.94
CA MET A 1 -24.75 4.94 4.19
C MET A 1 -23.70 4.80 5.28
N GLY A 2 -24.02 4.30 6.40
CA GLY A 2 -23.13 4.22 7.55
C GLY A 2 -22.04 3.17 7.47
N SER A 3 -21.71 2.69 6.28
CA SER A 3 -20.66 1.71 6.14
C SER A 3 -19.28 2.36 6.16
N TYR A 4 -18.37 1.72 6.81
CA TYR A 4 -16.98 2.15 6.80
C TYR A 4 -16.17 1.32 5.82
N LEU A 5 -15.11 1.94 5.35
CA LEU A 5 -14.16 1.36 4.44
C LEU A 5 -13.08 0.64 5.24
N SER A 6 -13.01 -0.68 5.12
CA SER A 6 -11.94 -1.43 5.77
C SER A 6 -10.70 -1.42 4.89
N ILE A 7 -9.58 -1.00 5.47
CA ILE A 7 -8.29 -0.93 4.79
C ILE A 7 -7.27 -1.68 5.62
N ILE A 8 -6.57 -2.62 4.98
CA ILE A 8 -5.47 -3.34 5.59
C ILE A 8 -4.18 -2.92 4.91
N THR A 9 -3.14 -2.72 5.69
CA THR A 9 -1.81 -2.44 5.17
C THR A 9 -0.82 -3.47 5.70
N LEU A 10 0.07 -3.96 4.86
CA LEU A 10 0.99 -5.03 5.21
C LEU A 10 2.27 -4.96 4.39
N ASN A 11 3.41 -4.99 5.09
CA ASN A 11 4.70 -5.22 4.43
C ASN A 11 4.85 -6.73 4.21
N VAL A 12 4.94 -7.15 2.96
CA VAL A 12 4.94 -8.58 2.62
C VAL A 12 6.34 -9.16 2.41
N ASN A 13 7.35 -8.31 2.40
CA ASN A 13 8.75 -8.73 2.29
C ASN A 13 9.00 -9.71 1.14
N GLY A 14 8.49 -9.34 -0.04
CA GLY A 14 8.67 -10.11 -1.26
C GLY A 14 7.58 -11.13 -1.53
N LEU A 15 7.13 -11.20 -2.77
CA LEU A 15 6.07 -12.11 -3.22
C LEU A 15 6.52 -12.97 -4.40
N ASN A 16 7.83 -13.21 -4.55
CA ASN A 16 8.33 -13.97 -5.68
C ASN A 16 8.11 -15.49 -5.53
N ALA A 17 8.00 -15.97 -4.30
CA ALA A 17 7.74 -17.39 -4.05
C ALA A 17 6.24 -17.71 -4.22
N PRO A 18 5.89 -18.74 -5.02
CA PRO A 18 4.48 -19.09 -5.23
C PRO A 18 3.73 -19.42 -3.93
N THR A 19 4.39 -20.13 -3.01
CA THR A 19 3.78 -20.47 -1.72
C THR A 19 3.40 -19.24 -0.92
N LYS A 20 4.26 -18.24 -0.93
CA LYS A 20 4.01 -17.00 -0.21
C LYS A 20 2.85 -16.22 -0.81
N ARG A 21 2.76 -16.17 -2.13
CA ARG A 21 1.62 -15.53 -2.81
C ARG A 21 0.31 -16.23 -2.47
N GLN A 22 0.33 -17.56 -2.45
CA GLN A 22 -0.86 -18.33 -2.09
C GLN A 22 -1.30 -18.08 -0.65
N ARG A 23 -0.37 -18.08 0.29
CA ARG A 23 -0.66 -17.78 1.70
C ARG A 23 -1.21 -16.38 1.88
N LEU A 24 -0.65 -15.42 1.18
CA LEU A 24 -1.14 -14.05 1.22
C LEU A 24 -2.56 -13.95 0.67
N ALA A 25 -2.83 -14.60 -0.46
CA ALA A 25 -4.16 -14.61 -1.06
C ALA A 25 -5.19 -15.20 -0.11
N GLU A 26 -4.87 -16.31 0.54
CA GLU A 26 -5.75 -16.94 1.53
C GLU A 26 -6.01 -16.02 2.73
N TRP A 27 -4.96 -15.36 3.20
CA TRP A 27 -5.07 -14.43 4.33
C TRP A 27 -5.95 -13.22 3.98
N ILE A 28 -5.77 -12.64 2.79
CA ILE A 28 -6.60 -11.52 2.32
C ILE A 28 -8.06 -11.96 2.23
N GLN A 29 -8.34 -13.13 1.69
CA GLN A 29 -9.69 -13.66 1.60
C GLN A 29 -10.32 -13.84 2.97
N LYS A 30 -9.56 -14.31 3.94
CA LYS A 30 -10.02 -14.51 5.31
C LYS A 30 -10.31 -13.18 6.00
N GLN A 31 -9.46 -12.18 5.86
CA GLN A 31 -9.67 -10.86 6.44
C GLN A 31 -10.75 -10.06 5.72
N ASP A 32 -10.94 -10.33 4.45
CA ASP A 32 -11.98 -9.73 3.60
C ASP A 32 -12.00 -8.20 3.64
N PRO A 33 -10.85 -7.51 3.44
CA PRO A 33 -10.82 -6.05 3.44
C PRO A 33 -11.43 -5.50 2.15
N TYR A 34 -11.96 -4.28 2.22
CA TYR A 34 -12.33 -3.58 1.00
C TYR A 34 -11.11 -3.15 0.20
N ILE A 35 -10.06 -2.72 0.88
CA ILE A 35 -8.82 -2.29 0.25
C ILE A 35 -7.66 -2.91 1.00
N CYS A 36 -6.70 -3.46 0.25
CA CYS A 36 -5.48 -4.03 0.81
C CYS A 36 -4.27 -3.34 0.18
N CYS A 37 -3.44 -2.74 1.02
CA CYS A 37 -2.25 -2.02 0.62
C CYS A 37 -1.01 -2.81 1.03
N LEU A 38 -0.19 -3.18 0.04
CA LEU A 38 0.99 -4.01 0.26
C LEU A 38 2.25 -3.20 0.01
N GLN A 39 3.28 -3.45 0.82
CA GLN A 39 4.61 -2.87 0.65
C GLN A 39 5.64 -3.97 0.51
N GLU A 40 6.75 -3.64 -0.14
CA GLU A 40 7.86 -4.57 -0.44
C GLU A 40 7.39 -5.81 -1.18
N THR A 41 6.64 -5.61 -2.26
CA THR A 41 6.19 -6.74 -3.08
C THR A 41 7.35 -7.43 -3.80
N HIS A 42 8.44 -6.71 -4.07
CA HIS A 42 9.64 -7.19 -4.76
C HIS A 42 9.36 -7.72 -6.17
N HIS A 43 8.21 -7.39 -6.72
CA HIS A 43 7.90 -7.79 -8.09
C HIS A 43 8.71 -6.97 -9.08
N LYS A 44 9.31 -7.64 -10.04
CA LYS A 44 9.75 -7.00 -11.27
C LYS A 44 8.54 -6.78 -12.16
N THR A 45 8.65 -5.88 -13.12
CA THR A 45 7.53 -5.56 -14.01
C THR A 45 6.94 -6.82 -14.66
N ARG A 46 7.77 -7.76 -15.05
CA ARG A 46 7.34 -9.03 -15.66
C ARG A 46 6.61 -9.96 -14.69
N ASP A 47 6.74 -9.74 -13.38
CA ASP A 47 6.18 -10.62 -12.35
C ASP A 47 4.86 -10.11 -11.77
N THR A 48 4.38 -8.94 -12.21
CA THR A 48 3.17 -8.33 -11.66
C THR A 48 1.92 -9.20 -11.79
N TYR A 49 1.86 -10.01 -12.84
CA TYR A 49 0.67 -10.84 -13.09
C TYR A 49 0.58 -12.08 -12.20
N ARG A 50 1.60 -12.36 -11.41
CA ARG A 50 1.63 -13.57 -10.60
C ARG A 50 0.80 -13.49 -9.34
N LEU A 51 0.60 -12.29 -8.80
CA LEU A 51 -0.28 -12.14 -7.64
C LEU A 51 -1.72 -12.07 -8.12
N LYS A 52 -2.51 -13.06 -7.75
CA LYS A 52 -3.93 -13.11 -8.03
C LYS A 52 -4.68 -13.48 -6.77
N VAL A 53 -5.67 -12.69 -6.41
CA VAL A 53 -6.49 -12.92 -5.24
C VAL A 53 -7.94 -12.93 -5.68
N LYS A 54 -8.60 -14.07 -5.55
CA LYS A 54 -10.02 -14.20 -5.92
C LYS A 54 -10.86 -13.25 -5.07
N GLY A 55 -11.62 -12.38 -5.71
CA GLY A 55 -12.41 -11.36 -5.04
C GLY A 55 -11.76 -9.97 -5.03
N TRP A 56 -10.52 -9.87 -5.51
CA TRP A 56 -9.78 -8.61 -5.62
C TRP A 56 -9.18 -8.51 -7.02
N LYS A 57 -10.00 -8.30 -8.03
CA LYS A 57 -9.56 -8.25 -9.42
C LYS A 57 -8.78 -6.99 -9.75
N LYS A 58 -9.12 -5.87 -9.10
CA LYS A 58 -8.44 -4.61 -9.34
C LYS A 58 -7.18 -4.56 -8.49
N ILE A 59 -6.03 -4.72 -9.13
CA ILE A 59 -4.73 -4.67 -8.48
C ILE A 59 -3.88 -3.63 -9.20
N PHE A 60 -3.41 -2.64 -8.45
CA PHE A 60 -2.58 -1.55 -8.98
C PHE A 60 -1.19 -1.66 -8.38
N TYR A 61 -0.17 -1.57 -9.23
CA TYR A 61 1.21 -1.76 -8.84
C TYR A 61 2.05 -0.52 -9.11
N ALA A 62 3.01 -0.27 -8.22
CA ALA A 62 4.17 0.54 -8.52
C ALA A 62 5.39 -0.33 -8.27
N ASN A 63 6.00 -0.83 -9.33
CA ASN A 63 7.10 -1.77 -9.27
C ASN A 63 8.41 -1.11 -9.57
N ARG A 64 9.47 -1.71 -9.07
CA ARG A 64 10.82 -1.38 -9.46
C ARG A 64 11.58 -2.67 -9.76
N ASP A 65 12.52 -2.57 -10.72
CA ASP A 65 13.36 -3.73 -11.08
C ASP A 65 14.42 -4.06 -10.03
N GLN A 66 14.21 -3.64 -8.79
CA GLN A 66 15.10 -3.92 -7.67
C GLN A 66 14.41 -4.78 -6.62
N LYS A 67 15.23 -5.57 -5.92
CA LYS A 67 14.77 -6.67 -5.07
C LYS A 67 13.98 -6.28 -3.82
N LYS A 68 13.94 -5.03 -3.41
CA LYS A 68 13.35 -4.67 -2.10
C LYS A 68 12.27 -3.61 -2.16
N GLU A 69 11.77 -3.34 -3.33
CA GLU A 69 10.81 -2.26 -3.49
C GLU A 69 9.53 -2.76 -4.15
N GLY A 70 8.59 -1.88 -4.28
CA GLY A 70 7.31 -2.16 -4.89
C GLY A 70 6.18 -2.06 -3.89
N VAL A 71 5.10 -1.44 -4.34
CA VAL A 71 3.87 -1.31 -3.56
C VAL A 71 2.69 -1.71 -4.43
N ALA A 72 1.61 -2.15 -3.80
CA ALA A 72 0.41 -2.53 -4.51
C ALA A 72 -0.82 -2.11 -3.72
N ILE A 73 -1.91 -1.84 -4.45
CA ILE A 73 -3.22 -1.61 -3.87
C ILE A 73 -4.18 -2.59 -4.53
N LEU A 74 -4.85 -3.40 -3.71
CA LEU A 74 -5.87 -4.34 -4.14
C LEU A 74 -7.22 -3.82 -3.69
N ILE A 75 -8.20 -3.82 -4.59
CA ILE A 75 -9.54 -3.35 -4.31
C ILE A 75 -10.53 -4.51 -4.46
N SER A 76 -11.33 -4.71 -3.41
CA SER A 76 -12.35 -5.77 -3.39
C SER A 76 -13.38 -5.57 -4.49
N ASP A 77 -13.80 -6.68 -5.09
CA ASP A 77 -14.90 -6.68 -6.07
C ASP A 77 -16.24 -6.26 -5.45
N LYS A 78 -16.34 -6.26 -4.11
CA LYS A 78 -17.56 -5.89 -3.38
C LYS A 78 -17.83 -4.40 -3.40
N ILE A 79 -16.85 -3.56 -3.72
CA ILE A 79 -17.04 -2.12 -3.81
C ILE A 79 -16.80 -1.65 -5.23
N ASP A 80 -17.60 -0.69 -5.64
CA ASP A 80 -17.48 -0.07 -6.95
C ASP A 80 -16.71 1.23 -6.79
N VAL A 81 -15.47 1.23 -7.29
CA VAL A 81 -14.59 2.39 -7.22
C VAL A 81 -14.38 2.92 -8.62
N GLU A 82 -14.76 4.17 -8.84
CA GLU A 82 -14.43 4.86 -10.08
C GLU A 82 -13.04 5.49 -9.94
N ILE A 83 -12.08 4.98 -10.69
CA ILE A 83 -10.72 5.50 -10.67
C ILE A 83 -10.64 6.70 -11.61
N LYS A 84 -10.31 7.87 -11.05
CA LYS A 84 -10.21 9.12 -11.80
C LYS A 84 -8.79 9.49 -12.19
N ALA A 85 -7.83 9.17 -11.33
CA ALA A 85 -6.43 9.46 -11.60
C ALA A 85 -5.55 8.52 -10.78
N MET A 86 -4.32 8.33 -11.26
CA MET A 86 -3.34 7.53 -10.57
C MET A 86 -1.96 8.13 -10.79
N LYS A 87 -1.18 8.22 -9.70
CA LYS A 87 0.23 8.58 -9.76
C LYS A 87 1.04 7.51 -9.06
N ARG A 88 2.22 7.22 -9.58
CA ARG A 88 3.09 6.23 -8.97
C ARG A 88 4.56 6.55 -9.23
N ASN A 89 5.38 6.17 -8.27
CA ASN A 89 6.82 6.12 -8.46
C ASN A 89 7.36 4.87 -7.74
N LYS A 90 8.67 4.78 -7.55
CA LYS A 90 9.30 3.61 -6.96
C LYS A 90 8.89 3.34 -5.51
N HIS A 91 8.38 4.33 -4.79
CA HIS A 91 8.10 4.23 -3.36
C HIS A 91 6.63 4.40 -3.00
N TYR A 92 5.80 4.84 -3.93
CA TYR A 92 4.39 5.04 -3.61
C TYR A 92 3.49 4.81 -4.81
N ILE A 93 2.22 4.56 -4.51
CA ILE A 93 1.15 4.62 -5.47
C ILE A 93 0.02 5.46 -4.87
N MET A 94 -0.49 6.40 -5.63
CA MET A 94 -1.62 7.23 -5.26
C MET A 94 -2.76 6.99 -6.23
N ILE A 95 -3.93 6.69 -5.69
CA ILE A 95 -5.15 6.50 -6.45
C ILE A 95 -6.17 7.54 -6.01
N LYS A 96 -6.67 8.30 -6.97
CA LYS A 96 -7.79 9.21 -6.77
C LYS A 96 -9.01 8.62 -7.45
N GLY A 97 -10.11 8.57 -6.74
CA GLY A 97 -11.34 8.04 -7.29
C GLY A 97 -12.54 8.43 -6.47
N SER A 98 -13.64 7.75 -6.69
CA SER A 98 -14.85 7.94 -5.89
C SER A 98 -15.50 6.59 -5.60
N ILE A 99 -16.09 6.51 -4.42
CA ILE A 99 -16.91 5.39 -3.97
C ILE A 99 -18.27 5.97 -3.61
N GLN A 100 -19.33 5.53 -4.31
CA GLN A 100 -20.69 6.04 -4.09
C GLN A 100 -20.76 7.57 -4.18
N GLU A 101 -20.12 8.12 -5.20
CA GLU A 101 -20.05 9.54 -5.50
C GLU A 101 -19.27 10.38 -4.48
N GLU A 102 -18.64 9.74 -3.50
CA GLU A 102 -17.74 10.41 -2.57
C GLU A 102 -16.29 10.26 -3.01
N ASP A 103 -15.60 11.39 -3.12
CA ASP A 103 -14.20 11.39 -3.52
C ASP A 103 -13.31 10.80 -2.43
N ILE A 104 -12.33 10.01 -2.85
CA ILE A 104 -11.33 9.42 -1.98
C ILE A 104 -9.97 9.42 -2.67
N THR A 105 -8.93 9.66 -1.89
CA THR A 105 -7.55 9.50 -2.35
C THR A 105 -6.84 8.55 -1.41
N ILE A 106 -6.21 7.52 -1.96
CA ILE A 106 -5.45 6.54 -1.19
C ILE A 106 -4.00 6.62 -1.64
N ILE A 107 -3.10 6.78 -0.67
CA ILE A 107 -1.66 6.81 -0.93
C ILE A 107 -1.03 5.67 -0.14
N ASN A 108 -0.40 4.74 -0.83
CA ASN A 108 0.32 3.62 -0.24
C ASN A 108 1.82 3.85 -0.42
N ILE A 109 2.55 3.95 0.68
CA ILE A 109 3.94 4.37 0.72
C ILE A 109 4.82 3.26 1.28
N TYR A 110 5.99 3.12 0.68
CA TYR A 110 7.11 2.40 1.28
C TYR A 110 8.29 3.35 1.38
N ALA A 111 8.60 3.79 2.59
CA ALA A 111 9.75 4.66 2.82
C ALA A 111 11.03 3.83 2.93
N PRO A 112 12.17 4.31 2.40
CA PRO A 112 13.42 3.58 2.47
C PRO A 112 13.91 3.45 3.91
N ASP A 113 14.73 2.43 4.18
CA ASP A 113 15.29 2.18 5.50
C ASP A 113 16.18 3.34 5.97
N ILE A 114 16.92 3.94 5.05
CA ILE A 114 17.83 5.06 5.35
C ILE A 114 17.19 6.35 4.86
N GLY A 115 17.11 7.34 5.74
CA GLY A 115 16.54 8.64 5.41
C GLY A 115 15.03 8.66 5.29
N ALA A 116 14.35 7.68 5.91
CA ALA A 116 12.88 7.57 5.82
C ALA A 116 12.14 8.83 6.28
N PRO A 117 12.47 9.46 7.44
CA PRO A 117 11.74 10.65 7.87
C PRO A 117 11.85 11.79 6.85
N GLN A 118 13.04 12.01 6.33
CA GLN A 118 13.26 13.06 5.34
C GLN A 118 12.53 12.75 4.03
N TYR A 119 12.56 11.50 3.59
CA TYR A 119 11.86 11.08 2.39
C TYR A 119 10.36 11.30 2.50
N VAL A 120 9.77 10.85 3.60
CA VAL A 120 8.32 11.01 3.84
C VAL A 120 7.95 12.49 3.85
N ARG A 121 8.74 13.33 4.51
CA ARG A 121 8.51 14.76 4.57
C ARG A 121 8.55 15.40 3.19
N GLN A 122 9.56 15.07 2.40
CA GLN A 122 9.70 15.60 1.03
C GLN A 122 8.54 15.16 0.14
N MET A 123 8.14 13.91 0.25
CA MET A 123 7.06 13.37 -0.55
C MET A 123 5.73 14.03 -0.17
N LEU A 124 5.41 14.15 1.11
CA LEU A 124 4.18 14.80 1.55
C LEU A 124 4.17 16.28 1.13
N THR A 125 5.31 16.95 1.20
CA THR A 125 5.43 18.33 0.73
C THR A 125 5.15 18.42 -0.77
N SER A 126 5.68 17.50 -1.56
CA SER A 126 5.46 17.50 -3.01
C SER A 126 3.99 17.23 -3.39
N MET A 127 3.25 16.56 -2.52
CA MET A 127 1.84 16.22 -2.75
C MET A 127 0.89 17.19 -2.06
N LYS A 128 1.38 18.26 -1.45
CA LYS A 128 0.57 19.14 -0.60
C LYS A 128 -0.72 19.62 -1.28
N GLY A 129 -0.67 19.93 -2.58
CA GLY A 129 -1.85 20.38 -3.32
C GLY A 129 -2.86 19.28 -3.62
N GLU A 130 -2.52 18.02 -3.38
CA GLU A 130 -3.38 16.88 -3.69
C GLU A 130 -3.95 16.21 -2.43
N ILE A 131 -3.43 16.57 -1.26
CA ILE A 131 -3.87 16.02 0.02
C ILE A 131 -4.98 16.91 0.59
N ASN A 132 -6.08 16.27 0.97
CA ASN A 132 -7.23 16.96 1.56
C ASN A 132 -7.87 16.05 2.62
N ASN A 133 -9.06 16.43 3.10
CA ASN A 133 -9.77 15.68 4.15
C ASN A 133 -10.20 14.27 3.72
N ASN A 134 -10.20 14.00 2.43
CA ASN A 134 -10.59 12.68 1.89
C ASN A 134 -9.39 11.83 1.53
N THR A 135 -8.20 12.20 1.98
CA THR A 135 -6.97 11.47 1.69
C THR A 135 -6.63 10.53 2.84
N ILE A 136 -6.35 9.28 2.50
CA ILE A 136 -5.89 8.24 3.42
C ILE A 136 -4.47 7.86 3.03
N ILE A 137 -3.54 8.01 3.96
CA ILE A 137 -2.14 7.68 3.74
C ILE A 137 -1.81 6.46 4.59
N VAL A 138 -1.37 5.40 3.93
CA VAL A 138 -0.99 4.15 4.59
C VAL A 138 0.36 3.70 4.07
N GLY A 139 0.97 2.76 4.77
CA GLY A 139 2.19 2.14 4.29
C GLY A 139 3.18 1.82 5.39
N ASP A 140 4.39 1.57 4.95
CA ASP A 140 5.54 1.33 5.83
C ASP A 140 6.44 2.57 5.78
N PHE A 141 6.44 3.33 6.84
CA PHE A 141 7.19 4.59 6.90
C PHE A 141 8.61 4.40 7.39
N ASN A 142 8.96 3.22 7.88
CA ASN A 142 10.26 2.90 8.48
C ASN A 142 10.70 3.95 9.51
N THR A 143 9.73 4.61 10.15
CA THR A 143 9.94 5.65 11.14
C THR A 143 8.97 5.40 12.28
N PRO A 144 9.42 4.91 13.44
CA PRO A 144 8.52 4.72 14.56
C PRO A 144 7.95 6.07 15.02
N LEU A 145 6.64 6.13 15.20
CA LEU A 145 5.97 7.32 15.71
C LEU A 145 6.28 7.52 17.20
N THR A 146 6.48 6.40 17.90
CA THR A 146 6.91 6.39 19.30
C THR A 146 7.91 5.25 19.50
N PRO A 147 8.66 5.21 20.60
CA PRO A 147 9.51 4.05 20.89
C PRO A 147 8.78 2.73 20.92
N MET A 148 7.49 2.74 21.25
CA MET A 148 6.65 1.53 21.29
C MET A 148 6.35 0.95 19.92
N ASP A 149 6.50 1.73 18.86
CA ASP A 149 6.28 1.25 17.49
C ASP A 149 7.45 0.41 16.97
N ARG A 150 8.54 0.33 17.72
CA ARG A 150 9.69 -0.47 17.33
C ARG A 150 9.43 -1.94 17.61
N SER A 151 9.98 -2.81 16.75
CA SER A 151 9.90 -4.25 17.00
C SER A 151 10.67 -4.60 18.28
N PRO A 152 10.30 -5.70 18.96
CA PRO A 152 11.04 -6.14 20.15
C PRO A 152 12.52 -6.41 19.91
N LYS A 153 12.91 -6.64 18.66
CA LYS A 153 14.31 -6.90 18.29
C LYS A 153 15.11 -5.64 18.07
N GLN A 154 14.49 -4.49 18.01
CA GLN A 154 15.18 -3.22 17.81
C GLN A 154 15.53 -2.59 19.15
N LYS A 155 16.77 -2.13 19.27
CA LYS A 155 17.18 -1.37 20.44
C LYS A 155 16.76 0.08 20.28
N ILE A 156 16.21 0.66 21.35
CA ILE A 156 15.89 2.08 21.38
C ILE A 156 17.17 2.81 21.74
N ASN A 157 17.65 3.65 20.83
CA ASN A 157 18.79 4.51 21.07
C ASN A 157 18.29 5.78 21.76
N LYS A 158 18.81 6.00 22.94
CA LYS A 158 18.52 7.22 23.70
C LYS A 158 19.62 8.25 23.49
#